data_90598facbf4fc1b60d311c835b7dcbb2
#
_entry.id   90598facbf4fc1b60d311c835b7dcbb2
#
_cell.length_a   1.000
_cell.length_b   1.000
_cell.length_c   1.000
_cell.angle_alpha   90.00
_cell.angle_beta   90.00
_cell.angle_gamma   90.00
#
_symmetry.space_group_name_H-M   'P 1'
#
loop_
_entity.id
_entity.type
_entity.pdbx_description
1 polymer ?
#
loop_
_entity_poly.entity_id
_entity_poly.type
_entity_poly.pdbx_seq_one_letter_code
_entity_poly.pdbx_strand_id
1 'polypeptide(L)'
;MAGLSVLMVLGGLSCSSASGQKASAPPWKLTWTDTFNGPANSGVNTKYWEYNTGHGVFGTNEIETMTPSKYNVHIDGHGNLDIIVLGHGAAGDPKAAWTSGRIETRANRLFKAPAGGEMMVTASIKQPGVPHALGYWPGFWMLGRTAWPGTGEMDILEDVDGLSMDSGTLHCGNLTQKNPNGTFGPCHETYGLGSGLRPCPGCQTSFNTYSVIIDRRYPGHEQVRWYLNGHEFYSVSESRVGAAAWTKGVDDGHSILLDVAVGGAFPDTQCRCSTPTNQTSSQGTMVVRYVSVYTN
;
A
#
# COMPACT_ATOMS: atom_id res chain seq x y z
N MET A 1 41.07 9.84 -81.50
CA MET A 1 40.05 9.02 -80.81
C MET A 1 39.93 9.57 -79.40
N ALA A 2 38.83 10.30 -79.17
CA ALA A 2 38.61 11.00 -77.92
C ALA A 2 37.74 10.11 -77.02
N GLY A 3 38.25 9.80 -75.82
CA GLY A 3 37.50 9.07 -74.79
C GLY A 3 36.80 9.97 -73.82
N LEU A 4 35.49 9.89 -73.78
CA LEU A 4 34.60 10.64 -72.88
C LEU A 4 34.46 9.92 -71.55
N SER A 5 34.97 10.55 -70.49
CA SER A 5 34.77 10.06 -69.11
C SER A 5 33.50 10.68 -68.51
N VAL A 6 32.53 9.83 -68.15
CA VAL A 6 31.31 10.26 -67.44
C VAL A 6 31.57 10.16 -65.94
N LEU A 7 31.46 11.27 -65.23
CA LEU A 7 31.54 11.36 -63.78
C LEU A 7 30.15 11.12 -63.22
N MET A 8 29.93 10.01 -62.51
CA MET A 8 28.71 9.77 -61.71
C MET A 8 28.87 10.41 -60.35
N VAL A 9 28.02 11.39 -60.04
CA VAL A 9 27.86 11.98 -58.70
C VAL A 9 26.83 11.14 -57.95
N LEU A 10 27.27 10.38 -57.00
CA LEU A 10 26.41 9.69 -56.03
C LEU A 10 26.00 10.68 -54.93
N GLY A 11 24.76 11.15 -55.01
CA GLY A 11 24.16 11.93 -53.95
C GLY A 11 23.80 11.03 -52.74
N GLY A 12 24.57 11.13 -51.65
CA GLY A 12 24.26 10.47 -50.40
C GLY A 12 23.09 11.16 -49.70
N LEU A 13 21.95 10.49 -49.60
CA LEU A 13 20.87 10.89 -48.66
C LEU A 13 21.31 10.56 -47.25
N SER A 14 21.66 11.58 -46.47
CA SER A 14 21.86 11.48 -45.01
C SER A 14 20.49 11.39 -44.33
N CYS A 15 20.07 10.19 -43.92
CA CYS A 15 18.99 10.06 -42.96
C CYS A 15 19.49 10.56 -41.60
N SER A 16 19.12 11.76 -41.20
CA SER A 16 19.22 12.22 -39.81
C SER A 16 18.20 11.47 -38.96
N SER A 17 18.67 10.50 -38.21
CA SER A 17 17.89 9.89 -37.10
C SER A 17 17.68 10.97 -36.02
N ALA A 18 16.49 11.52 -35.95
CA ALA A 18 16.08 12.32 -34.83
C ALA A 18 16.07 11.41 -33.58
N SER A 19 17.10 11.52 -32.75
CA SER A 19 17.13 10.97 -31.43
C SER A 19 16.05 11.69 -30.62
N GLY A 20 14.88 11.06 -30.49
CA GLY A 20 13.82 11.54 -29.64
C GLY A 20 14.35 11.55 -28.19
N GLN A 21 14.74 12.71 -27.72
CA GLN A 21 15.03 12.97 -26.33
C GLN A 21 13.75 12.65 -25.57
N LYS A 22 13.71 11.54 -24.79
CA LYS A 22 12.65 11.31 -23.84
C LYS A 22 12.63 12.51 -22.90
N ALA A 23 11.55 13.27 -22.91
CA ALA A 23 11.36 14.35 -21.96
C ALA A 23 11.54 13.74 -20.56
N SER A 24 12.45 14.33 -19.77
CA SER A 24 12.59 13.92 -18.37
C SER A 24 11.25 14.15 -17.67
N ALA A 25 10.81 13.16 -16.88
CA ALA A 25 9.61 13.35 -16.06
C ALA A 25 9.79 14.60 -15.18
N PRO A 26 8.74 15.39 -14.96
CA PRO A 26 8.82 16.56 -14.09
C PRO A 26 9.26 16.13 -12.67
N PRO A 27 9.95 17.01 -11.93
CA PRO A 27 10.42 16.68 -10.60
C PRO A 27 9.25 16.46 -9.64
N TRP A 28 9.40 15.50 -8.73
CA TRP A 28 8.45 15.24 -7.66
C TRP A 28 8.28 16.46 -6.74
N LYS A 29 7.04 16.87 -6.51
CA LYS A 29 6.68 17.95 -5.60
C LYS A 29 5.98 17.34 -4.39
N LEU A 30 6.48 17.61 -3.18
CA LEU A 30 5.81 17.25 -1.94
C LEU A 30 4.49 18.02 -1.82
N THR A 31 3.36 17.29 -1.74
CA THR A 31 2.01 17.87 -1.63
C THR A 31 1.44 17.71 -0.24
N TRP A 32 1.84 16.68 0.50
CA TRP A 32 1.45 16.46 1.87
C TRP A 32 2.46 15.58 2.60
N THR A 33 2.62 15.80 3.91
CA THR A 33 3.39 14.91 4.78
C THR A 33 2.94 15.01 6.22
N ASP A 34 3.05 13.90 6.96
CA ASP A 34 3.09 13.88 8.41
C ASP A 34 4.37 13.14 8.85
N THR A 35 5.14 13.79 9.69
CA THR A 35 6.40 13.27 10.26
C THR A 35 6.24 12.89 11.72
N PHE A 36 5.02 12.82 12.20
CA PHE A 36 4.62 12.39 13.54
C PHE A 36 5.37 13.09 14.67
N ASN A 37 5.74 14.36 14.44
CA ASN A 37 6.38 15.19 15.46
C ASN A 37 5.36 15.57 16.53
N GLY A 38 5.70 15.33 17.78
CA GLY A 38 4.84 15.68 18.92
C GLY A 38 5.41 15.18 20.25
N PRO A 39 4.80 15.55 21.37
CA PRO A 39 5.19 15.04 22.66
C PRO A 39 4.99 13.53 22.78
N ALA A 40 5.86 12.87 23.53
CA ALA A 40 5.71 11.46 23.85
C ALA A 40 4.34 11.16 24.48
N ASN A 41 3.74 10.04 24.09
CA ASN A 41 2.41 9.60 24.50
C ASN A 41 1.25 10.55 24.10
N SER A 42 1.46 11.46 23.14
CA SER A 42 0.35 12.20 22.54
C SER A 42 -0.35 11.39 21.44
N GLY A 43 -1.60 11.72 21.16
CA GLY A 43 -2.34 11.17 20.02
C GLY A 43 -1.86 11.74 18.69
N VAL A 44 -2.34 11.17 17.59
CA VAL A 44 -2.09 11.68 16.25
C VAL A 44 -2.71 13.06 16.03
N ASN A 45 -2.22 13.80 15.04
CA ASN A 45 -2.80 15.08 14.66
C ASN A 45 -4.20 14.88 14.04
N THR A 46 -5.25 15.17 14.82
CA THR A 46 -6.64 14.99 14.42
C THR A 46 -7.12 15.95 13.32
N LYS A 47 -6.30 16.90 12.85
CA LYS A 47 -6.54 17.64 11.61
C LYS A 47 -6.26 16.80 10.37
N TYR A 48 -5.42 15.79 10.50
CA TYR A 48 -5.02 14.89 9.40
C TYR A 48 -5.66 13.52 9.51
N TRP A 49 -5.73 12.97 10.72
CA TRP A 49 -6.11 11.60 10.99
C TRP A 49 -7.41 11.51 11.81
N GLU A 50 -8.14 10.45 11.57
CA GLU A 50 -9.22 9.97 12.44
C GLU A 50 -8.91 8.53 12.86
N TYR A 51 -9.41 8.14 14.04
CA TYR A 51 -9.29 6.78 14.53
C TYR A 51 -10.47 5.97 14.01
N ASN A 52 -10.20 4.87 13.33
CA ASN A 52 -11.22 3.86 13.06
C ASN A 52 -11.26 2.90 14.24
N THR A 53 -12.39 2.79 14.90
CA THR A 53 -12.54 2.01 16.13
C THR A 53 -13.63 0.97 15.99
N GLY A 54 -13.48 -0.15 16.71
CA GLY A 54 -14.47 -1.22 16.74
C GLY A 54 -13.85 -2.60 16.82
N HIS A 55 -14.71 -3.60 16.95
CA HIS A 55 -14.35 -5.02 16.98
C HIS A 55 -15.12 -5.75 15.88
N GLY A 56 -14.40 -6.50 15.01
CA GLY A 56 -15.01 -7.32 13.97
C GLY A 56 -15.79 -6.54 12.90
N VAL A 57 -15.47 -5.27 12.69
CA VAL A 57 -16.23 -4.36 11.79
C VAL A 57 -15.57 -4.13 10.43
N PHE A 58 -14.35 -4.62 10.24
CA PHE A 58 -13.56 -4.31 9.04
C PHE A 58 -13.63 -5.38 7.94
N GLY A 59 -14.26 -6.55 8.23
CA GLY A 59 -14.73 -7.47 7.20
C GLY A 59 -13.81 -8.64 6.85
N THR A 60 -12.61 -8.72 7.42
CA THR A 60 -11.62 -9.77 7.14
C THR A 60 -11.46 -10.79 8.27
N ASN A 61 -12.38 -10.79 9.23
CA ASN A 61 -12.43 -11.69 10.41
C ASN A 61 -11.27 -11.51 11.39
N GLU A 62 -10.61 -10.37 11.36
CA GLU A 62 -9.67 -9.96 12.41
C GLU A 62 -10.37 -9.88 13.77
N ILE A 63 -9.65 -10.18 14.83
CA ILE A 63 -10.26 -10.43 16.15
C ILE A 63 -9.96 -9.36 17.19
N GLU A 64 -9.09 -8.42 16.92
CA GLU A 64 -8.78 -7.33 17.84
C GLU A 64 -9.90 -6.30 17.90
N THR A 65 -9.87 -5.52 18.96
CA THR A 65 -10.61 -4.26 19.06
C THR A 65 -9.68 -3.11 18.70
N MET A 66 -9.99 -2.39 17.62
CA MET A 66 -9.28 -1.15 17.26
C MET A 66 -9.69 -0.04 18.21
N THR A 67 -8.72 0.63 18.83
CA THR A 67 -8.97 1.64 19.88
C THR A 67 -8.21 2.95 19.61
N PRO A 68 -8.70 4.10 20.11
CA PRO A 68 -7.98 5.36 20.09
C PRO A 68 -7.04 5.52 21.30
N SER A 69 -6.85 4.45 22.08
CA SER A 69 -6.04 4.49 23.28
C SER A 69 -4.58 4.79 22.97
N LYS A 70 -3.95 5.65 23.75
CA LYS A 70 -2.51 5.90 23.67
C LYS A 70 -1.65 4.64 23.97
N TYR A 71 -2.22 3.60 24.48
CA TYR A 71 -1.56 2.32 24.64
C TYR A 71 -1.48 1.53 23.33
N ASN A 72 -2.36 1.84 22.37
CA ASN A 72 -2.35 1.23 21.04
C ASN A 72 -1.83 2.17 19.95
N VAL A 73 -2.06 3.50 20.07
CA VAL A 73 -1.65 4.48 19.05
C VAL A 73 -1.14 5.74 19.74
N HIS A 74 0.13 6.04 19.59
CA HIS A 74 0.70 7.26 20.13
C HIS A 74 1.96 7.73 19.37
N ILE A 75 2.29 9.01 19.56
CA ILE A 75 3.57 9.61 19.15
C ILE A 75 4.61 9.26 20.21
N ASP A 76 5.78 8.77 19.81
CA ASP A 76 6.85 8.32 20.72
C ASP A 76 7.69 9.46 21.34
N GLY A 77 7.54 10.68 20.82
CA GLY A 77 8.34 11.85 21.22
C GLY A 77 9.68 11.98 20.49
N HIS A 78 9.98 11.06 19.59
CA HIS A 78 11.22 11.04 18.78
C HIS A 78 10.94 11.16 17.28
N GLY A 79 9.72 11.61 16.92
CA GLY A 79 9.29 11.77 15.52
C GLY A 79 8.82 10.48 14.89
N ASN A 80 8.18 9.60 15.67
CA ASN A 80 7.54 8.40 15.13
C ASN A 80 6.12 8.24 15.71
N LEU A 81 5.29 7.55 14.94
CA LEU A 81 4.02 7.00 15.40
C LEU A 81 4.24 5.53 15.73
N ASP A 82 3.80 5.12 16.91
CA ASP A 82 3.74 3.73 17.34
C ASP A 82 2.31 3.22 17.25
N ILE A 83 2.10 2.08 16.54
CA ILE A 83 0.87 1.30 16.57
C ILE A 83 1.19 -0.04 17.21
N ILE A 84 0.58 -0.29 18.38
CA ILE A 84 0.95 -1.37 19.29
C ILE A 84 -0.20 -2.35 19.45
N VAL A 85 0.09 -3.61 19.19
CA VAL A 85 -0.83 -4.72 19.48
C VAL A 85 -0.67 -5.17 20.91
N LEU A 86 -1.77 -5.18 21.67
CA LEU A 86 -1.80 -5.65 23.05
C LEU A 86 -2.72 -6.85 23.18
N GLY A 87 -2.16 -7.96 23.61
CA GLY A 87 -2.90 -9.17 23.96
C GLY A 87 -3.08 -9.26 25.47
N HIS A 88 -4.29 -9.54 25.90
CA HIS A 88 -4.62 -9.71 27.31
C HIS A 88 -5.08 -11.13 27.66
N GLY A 89 -5.06 -12.04 26.69
CA GLY A 89 -5.60 -13.38 26.69
C GLY A 89 -5.94 -13.96 28.06
N ALA A 90 -7.20 -14.32 28.28
CA ALA A 90 -7.56 -15.17 29.39
C ALA A 90 -6.88 -16.54 29.20
N ALA A 91 -6.49 -17.19 30.31
CA ALA A 91 -5.88 -18.50 30.27
C ALA A 91 -6.75 -19.48 29.44
N GLY A 92 -6.20 -20.00 28.34
CA GLY A 92 -6.88 -20.96 27.47
C GLY A 92 -7.67 -20.37 26.29
N ASP A 93 -7.80 -19.04 26.19
CA ASP A 93 -8.38 -18.39 24.99
C ASP A 93 -7.41 -17.33 24.44
N PRO A 94 -6.58 -17.66 23.46
CA PRO A 94 -5.61 -16.73 22.88
C PRO A 94 -6.27 -15.57 22.12
N LYS A 95 -7.55 -15.68 21.77
CA LYS A 95 -8.28 -14.64 21.01
C LYS A 95 -8.98 -13.64 21.92
N ALA A 96 -9.05 -13.90 23.23
CA ALA A 96 -9.73 -12.99 24.16
C ALA A 96 -8.95 -11.69 24.33
N ALA A 97 -9.66 -10.57 24.23
CA ALA A 97 -9.21 -9.22 24.57
C ALA A 97 -7.90 -8.73 23.90
N TRP A 98 -7.75 -8.97 22.60
CA TRP A 98 -6.73 -8.30 21.79
C TRP A 98 -7.18 -6.89 21.45
N THR A 99 -6.25 -5.91 21.55
CA THR A 99 -6.46 -4.52 21.10
C THR A 99 -5.32 -4.06 20.21
N SER A 100 -5.65 -3.17 19.28
CA SER A 100 -4.69 -2.55 18.38
C SER A 100 -5.14 -1.14 17.98
N GLY A 101 -4.47 -0.54 17.01
CA GLY A 101 -4.78 0.77 16.48
C GLY A 101 -4.95 0.79 14.97
N ARG A 102 -5.90 1.61 14.50
CA ARG A 102 -6.12 1.91 13.10
C ARG A 102 -6.43 3.40 12.96
N ILE A 103 -5.68 4.06 12.10
CA ILE A 103 -5.90 5.46 11.75
C ILE A 103 -6.09 5.60 10.24
N GLU A 104 -6.91 6.57 9.87
CA GLU A 104 -7.23 6.91 8.50
C GLU A 104 -7.12 8.42 8.28
N THR A 105 -6.64 8.85 7.12
CA THR A 105 -6.72 10.28 6.78
C THR A 105 -8.16 10.72 6.67
N ARG A 106 -8.46 11.90 7.22
CA ARG A 106 -9.85 12.39 7.32
C ARG A 106 -10.57 12.44 5.97
N ALA A 107 -11.89 12.32 6.04
CA ALA A 107 -12.81 12.34 4.89
C ALA A 107 -12.64 13.52 3.91
N ASN A 108 -12.21 14.66 4.42
CA ASN A 108 -11.93 15.85 3.61
C ASN A 108 -10.51 15.88 3.02
N ARG A 109 -9.75 14.79 3.16
CA ARG A 109 -8.38 14.65 2.69
C ARG A 109 -8.23 13.35 1.90
N LEU A 110 -8.66 13.40 0.66
CA LEU A 110 -8.45 12.32 -0.29
C LEU A 110 -7.28 12.66 -1.21
N PHE A 111 -6.46 11.67 -1.47
CA PHE A 111 -5.33 11.77 -2.37
C PHE A 111 -5.69 11.18 -3.72
N LYS A 112 -5.45 11.95 -4.78
CA LYS A 112 -5.79 11.61 -6.15
C LYS A 112 -4.63 11.97 -7.07
N ALA A 113 -4.21 11.03 -7.90
CA ALA A 113 -3.20 11.29 -8.91
C ALA A 113 -3.73 12.29 -9.95
N PRO A 114 -2.97 13.32 -10.32
CA PRO A 114 -3.39 14.27 -11.34
C PRO A 114 -3.52 13.57 -12.71
N ALA A 115 -4.53 13.96 -13.48
CA ALA A 115 -4.64 13.51 -14.85
C ALA A 115 -3.44 14.03 -15.66
N GLY A 116 -2.77 13.14 -16.41
CA GLY A 116 -1.56 13.45 -17.16
C GLY A 116 -0.28 13.54 -16.30
N GLY A 117 -0.33 13.16 -15.03
CA GLY A 117 0.80 13.15 -14.11
C GLY A 117 0.90 11.88 -13.28
N GLU A 118 1.68 11.92 -12.23
CA GLU A 118 1.86 10.82 -11.29
C GLU A 118 1.62 11.29 -9.86
N MET A 119 1.21 10.36 -9.00
CA MET A 119 1.21 10.53 -7.54
C MET A 119 1.98 9.39 -6.90
N MET A 120 2.87 9.72 -5.98
CA MET A 120 3.57 8.76 -5.13
C MET A 120 3.08 8.92 -3.69
N VAL A 121 2.63 7.82 -3.10
CA VAL A 121 2.36 7.71 -1.66
C VAL A 121 3.45 6.83 -1.07
N THR A 122 4.11 7.31 -0.01
CA THR A 122 5.28 6.65 0.56
C THR A 122 5.32 6.80 2.07
N ALA A 123 5.80 5.77 2.76
CA ALA A 123 6.04 5.79 4.20
C ALA A 123 7.35 5.11 4.56
N SER A 124 7.95 5.55 5.68
CA SER A 124 9.09 4.86 6.28
C SER A 124 8.61 4.12 7.51
N ILE A 125 8.61 2.80 7.44
CA ILE A 125 7.99 1.92 8.44
C ILE A 125 8.98 0.83 8.88
N LYS A 126 8.99 0.54 10.18
CA LYS A 126 9.53 -0.67 10.77
C LYS A 126 8.35 -1.55 11.19
N GLN A 127 8.25 -2.74 10.62
CA GLN A 127 7.19 -3.69 10.90
C GLN A 127 7.28 -4.24 12.34
N PRO A 128 6.18 -4.78 12.91
CA PRO A 128 6.22 -5.40 14.23
C PRO A 128 7.26 -6.52 14.30
N GLY A 129 8.22 -6.40 15.23
CA GLY A 129 9.29 -7.37 15.44
C GLY A 129 9.22 -7.96 16.83
N VAL A 130 8.41 -8.99 17.02
CA VAL A 130 8.31 -9.75 18.28
C VAL A 130 8.59 -11.23 18.02
N PRO A 131 9.13 -11.96 19.01
CA PRO A 131 9.12 -13.42 18.95
C PRO A 131 7.67 -13.90 18.83
N HIS A 132 7.41 -14.91 18.01
CA HIS A 132 6.06 -15.49 17.87
C HIS A 132 4.99 -14.47 17.42
N ALA A 133 5.22 -13.81 16.29
CA ALA A 133 4.31 -12.84 15.70
C ALA A 133 3.16 -13.47 14.89
N LEU A 134 2.88 -14.76 15.07
CA LEU A 134 1.82 -15.47 14.35
C LEU A 134 0.46 -14.80 14.59
N GLY A 135 -0.19 -14.39 13.50
CA GLY A 135 -1.44 -13.64 13.52
C GLY A 135 -1.30 -12.13 13.44
N TYR A 136 -0.08 -11.57 13.49
CA TYR A 136 0.12 -10.14 13.21
C TYR A 136 -0.07 -9.85 11.73
N TRP A 137 -0.77 -8.74 11.43
CA TRP A 137 -1.03 -8.30 10.06
C TRP A 137 -0.92 -6.76 9.99
N PRO A 138 0.31 -6.23 9.88
CA PRO A 138 0.52 -4.80 9.69
C PRO A 138 0.10 -4.36 8.28
N GLY A 139 -0.57 -3.20 8.19
CA GLY A 139 -1.02 -2.59 6.95
C GLY A 139 -0.63 -1.12 6.82
N PHE A 140 -0.16 -0.75 5.62
CA PHE A 140 -0.10 0.62 5.11
C PHE A 140 -0.71 0.61 3.73
N TRP A 141 -1.83 1.29 3.57
CA TRP A 141 -2.70 1.11 2.42
C TRP A 141 -3.56 2.33 2.11
N MET A 142 -4.24 2.30 0.99
CA MET A 142 -5.14 3.36 0.52
C MET A 142 -6.51 2.79 0.24
N LEU A 143 -7.57 3.52 0.62
CA LEU A 143 -8.96 3.07 0.49
C LEU A 143 -9.85 4.13 -0.14
N GLY A 144 -10.63 3.73 -1.14
CA GLY A 144 -11.75 4.53 -1.67
C GLY A 144 -12.94 4.55 -0.70
N ARG A 145 -13.71 5.63 -0.73
CA ARG A 145 -14.62 5.95 0.40
C ARG A 145 -16.02 5.37 0.35
N THR A 146 -16.45 4.75 -0.73
CA THR A 146 -17.86 4.35 -0.82
C THR A 146 -18.01 2.83 -0.80
N ALA A 147 -18.17 2.21 -1.94
CA ALA A 147 -18.51 0.78 -2.03
C ALA A 147 -17.27 -0.05 -2.35
N TRP A 148 -16.71 -0.72 -1.36
CA TRP A 148 -15.66 -1.72 -1.58
C TRP A 148 -16.19 -2.92 -2.40
N PRO A 149 -15.42 -3.46 -3.35
CA PRO A 149 -14.11 -3.04 -3.83
C PRO A 149 -14.19 -1.99 -4.96
N GLY A 150 -15.40 -1.51 -5.28
CA GLY A 150 -15.68 -0.69 -6.46
C GLY A 150 -14.94 0.64 -6.52
N THR A 151 -14.67 1.25 -5.36
CA THR A 151 -13.92 2.51 -5.27
C THR A 151 -12.44 2.32 -5.00
N GLY A 152 -11.98 1.07 -5.04
CA GLY A 152 -10.58 0.68 -4.98
C GLY A 152 -9.98 0.62 -3.59
N GLU A 153 -8.97 -0.24 -3.49
CA GLU A 153 -8.06 -0.35 -2.36
C GLU A 153 -6.68 -0.67 -2.93
N MET A 154 -5.65 -0.07 -2.38
CA MET A 154 -4.26 -0.31 -2.77
C MET A 154 -3.43 -0.56 -1.52
N ASP A 155 -3.05 -1.83 -1.30
CA ASP A 155 -2.20 -2.23 -0.19
C ASP A 155 -0.75 -1.98 -0.58
N ILE A 156 -0.07 -1.13 0.17
CA ILE A 156 1.29 -0.68 -0.13
C ILE A 156 2.31 -1.49 0.68
N LEU A 157 1.94 -1.83 1.91
CA LEU A 157 2.62 -2.75 2.79
C LEU A 157 1.61 -3.68 3.41
N GLU A 158 1.80 -4.97 3.22
CA GLU A 158 1.21 -6.02 4.02
C GLU A 158 2.25 -7.09 4.33
N ASP A 159 2.39 -7.43 5.60
CA ASP A 159 3.07 -8.64 6.06
C ASP A 159 2.12 -9.41 6.97
N VAL A 160 2.33 -10.69 7.10
CA VAL A 160 1.55 -11.53 8.00
C VAL A 160 2.46 -12.45 8.79
N ASP A 161 2.01 -12.81 9.99
CA ASP A 161 2.66 -13.84 10.82
C ASP A 161 4.12 -13.53 11.18
N GLY A 162 4.56 -12.28 10.99
CA GLY A 162 5.95 -11.88 11.24
C GLY A 162 6.94 -12.50 10.29
N LEU A 163 6.57 -12.76 9.04
CA LEU A 163 7.41 -13.41 8.03
C LEU A 163 8.54 -12.53 7.50
N SER A 164 8.56 -11.23 7.84
CA SER A 164 9.49 -10.24 7.26
C SER A 164 9.39 -10.17 5.74
N MET A 165 8.16 -10.03 5.29
CA MET A 165 7.77 -9.95 3.88
C MET A 165 7.12 -8.60 3.59
N ASP A 166 6.79 -8.38 2.33
CA ASP A 166 5.94 -7.30 1.84
C ASP A 166 5.06 -7.81 0.72
N SER A 167 3.83 -7.35 0.64
CA SER A 167 2.98 -7.56 -0.53
C SER A 167 2.26 -6.28 -0.93
N GLY A 168 2.12 -6.09 -2.25
CA GLY A 168 1.33 -5.03 -2.83
C GLY A 168 0.12 -5.61 -3.54
N THR A 169 -1.07 -5.05 -3.30
CA THR A 169 -2.33 -5.56 -3.86
C THR A 169 -3.18 -4.42 -4.40
N LEU A 170 -3.92 -4.67 -5.46
CA LEU A 170 -5.00 -3.81 -5.94
C LEU A 170 -6.33 -4.55 -5.86
N HIS A 171 -7.29 -4.01 -5.10
CA HIS A 171 -8.68 -4.41 -5.08
C HIS A 171 -9.54 -3.46 -5.89
N CYS A 172 -10.41 -3.99 -6.76
CA CYS A 172 -11.26 -3.16 -7.60
C CYS A 172 -12.44 -3.93 -8.22
N GLY A 173 -13.38 -3.21 -8.80
CA GLY A 173 -14.47 -3.80 -9.56
C GLY A 173 -15.71 -4.07 -8.72
N ASN A 174 -16.22 -5.30 -8.74
CA ASN A 174 -17.46 -5.64 -8.04
C ASN A 174 -17.50 -7.10 -7.60
N LEU A 175 -18.39 -7.41 -6.64
CA LEU A 175 -18.61 -8.75 -6.12
C LEU A 175 -19.76 -9.51 -6.82
N THR A 176 -20.26 -9.00 -7.92
CA THR A 176 -21.42 -9.59 -8.65
C THR A 176 -21.01 -10.35 -9.90
N GLN A 177 -19.92 -9.97 -10.53
CA GLN A 177 -19.38 -10.63 -11.71
C GLN A 177 -18.45 -11.77 -11.29
N LYS A 178 -19.00 -12.99 -11.21
CA LYS A 178 -18.23 -14.17 -10.81
C LYS A 178 -17.39 -14.69 -11.98
N ASN A 179 -16.12 -14.96 -11.70
CA ASN A 179 -15.15 -15.56 -12.62
C ASN A 179 -15.21 -17.10 -12.59
N PRO A 180 -14.74 -17.80 -13.64
CA PRO A 180 -14.72 -19.27 -13.68
C PRO A 180 -13.93 -19.91 -12.52
N ASN A 181 -12.93 -19.23 -11.99
CA ASN A 181 -12.11 -19.69 -10.86
C ASN A 181 -12.74 -19.40 -9.48
N GLY A 182 -13.96 -18.87 -9.45
CA GLY A 182 -14.70 -18.57 -8.22
C GLY A 182 -14.49 -17.18 -7.64
N THR A 183 -13.52 -16.39 -8.14
CA THR A 183 -13.29 -15.00 -7.76
C THR A 183 -14.31 -14.06 -8.40
N PHE A 184 -14.26 -12.75 -8.07
CA PHE A 184 -15.18 -11.76 -8.62
C PHE A 184 -14.45 -10.59 -9.28
N GLY A 185 -15.09 -10.02 -10.29
CA GLY A 185 -14.65 -8.82 -10.97
C GLY A 185 -13.28 -8.93 -11.65
N PRO A 186 -12.79 -7.83 -12.21
CA PRO A 186 -11.50 -7.82 -12.91
C PRO A 186 -10.30 -7.94 -11.98
N CYS A 187 -10.45 -7.58 -10.71
CA CYS A 187 -9.38 -7.67 -9.72
C CYS A 187 -9.38 -8.97 -8.91
N HIS A 188 -10.15 -9.98 -9.30
CA HIS A 188 -10.16 -11.33 -8.68
C HIS A 188 -10.55 -11.33 -7.20
N GLU A 189 -11.57 -10.52 -6.86
CA GLU A 189 -12.02 -10.40 -5.48
C GLU A 189 -12.49 -11.74 -4.88
N THR A 190 -12.27 -11.97 -3.61
CA THR A 190 -11.73 -11.12 -2.54
C THR A 190 -10.20 -11.17 -2.36
N TYR A 191 -9.44 -11.71 -3.30
CA TYR A 191 -7.98 -11.81 -3.19
C TYR A 191 -7.22 -10.60 -3.74
N GLY A 192 -7.85 -9.83 -4.62
CA GLY A 192 -7.20 -8.73 -5.32
C GLY A 192 -6.20 -9.17 -6.40
N LEU A 193 -5.62 -8.20 -7.08
CA LEU A 193 -4.46 -8.40 -7.96
C LEU A 193 -3.20 -8.15 -7.13
N GLY A 194 -2.68 -9.21 -6.50
CA GLY A 194 -1.56 -9.12 -5.58
C GLY A 194 -0.22 -9.59 -6.17
N SER A 195 0.87 -9.08 -5.62
CA SER A 195 2.25 -9.50 -5.92
C SER A 195 2.58 -10.86 -5.33
N GLY A 196 1.79 -11.33 -4.36
CA GLY A 196 2.20 -12.31 -3.38
C GLY A 196 3.30 -11.77 -2.45
N LEU A 197 3.58 -12.50 -1.39
CA LEU A 197 4.59 -12.13 -0.40
C LEU A 197 6.00 -12.07 -1.03
N ARG A 198 6.69 -10.95 -0.85
CA ARG A 198 8.05 -10.70 -1.32
C ARG A 198 9.01 -10.56 -0.15
N PRO A 199 10.22 -11.12 -0.20
CA PRO A 199 11.17 -10.98 0.89
C PRO A 199 11.49 -9.52 1.22
N CYS A 200 11.42 -9.17 2.51
CA CYS A 200 11.78 -7.88 3.04
C CYS A 200 12.78 -8.04 4.20
N PRO A 201 14.06 -8.37 3.89
CA PRO A 201 15.06 -8.60 4.91
C PRO A 201 15.25 -7.38 5.82
N GLY A 202 15.10 -7.57 7.12
CA GLY A 202 15.29 -6.50 8.11
C GLY A 202 14.08 -5.59 8.31
N CYS A 203 12.93 -5.85 7.70
CA CYS A 203 11.73 -5.03 7.86
C CYS A 203 11.24 -4.92 9.29
N GLN A 204 11.46 -5.93 10.12
CA GLN A 204 11.13 -5.95 11.55
C GLN A 204 12.19 -5.31 12.44
N THR A 205 13.41 -5.10 11.94
CA THR A 205 14.54 -4.58 12.74
C THR A 205 14.99 -3.19 12.33
N SER A 206 14.62 -2.76 11.11
CA SER A 206 15.04 -1.48 10.53
C SER A 206 13.87 -0.81 9.82
N PHE A 207 13.97 0.51 9.66
CA PHE A 207 13.05 1.26 8.82
C PHE A 207 13.31 0.95 7.36
N ASN A 208 12.23 0.65 6.64
CA ASN A 208 12.21 0.47 5.19
C ASN A 208 11.22 1.45 4.57
N THR A 209 11.40 1.78 3.30
CA THR A 209 10.50 2.68 2.58
C THR A 209 9.57 1.87 1.69
N TYR A 210 8.28 2.01 1.92
CA TYR A 210 7.21 1.39 1.15
C TYR A 210 6.52 2.47 0.34
N SER A 211 6.31 2.22 -0.96
CA SER A 211 5.71 3.25 -1.82
C SER A 211 4.84 2.64 -2.90
N VAL A 212 3.79 3.38 -3.26
CA VAL A 212 3.01 3.14 -4.46
C VAL A 212 3.07 4.37 -5.37
N ILE A 213 3.18 4.17 -6.68
CA ILE A 213 3.07 5.23 -7.69
C ILE A 213 1.86 4.95 -8.55
N ILE A 214 0.91 5.88 -8.58
CA ILE A 214 -0.21 5.89 -9.51
C ILE A 214 0.19 6.78 -10.68
N ASP A 215 0.42 6.16 -11.84
CA ASP A 215 0.87 6.82 -13.07
C ASP A 215 -0.30 7.01 -14.03
N ARG A 216 -0.72 8.26 -14.21
CA ARG A 216 -1.81 8.67 -15.10
C ARG A 216 -1.34 9.51 -16.27
N ARG A 217 -0.05 9.42 -16.62
CA ARG A 217 0.54 10.23 -17.71
C ARG A 217 -0.03 9.91 -19.09
N TYR A 218 -0.46 8.67 -19.30
CA TYR A 218 -0.90 8.19 -20.60
C TYR A 218 -2.25 7.47 -20.47
N PRO A 219 -3.39 8.16 -20.70
CA PRO A 219 -4.71 7.55 -20.65
C PRO A 219 -4.81 6.27 -21.51
N GLY A 220 -5.41 5.21 -20.98
CA GLY A 220 -5.46 3.87 -21.61
C GLY A 220 -4.19 3.03 -21.36
N HIS A 221 -3.15 3.63 -20.79
CA HIS A 221 -1.88 2.97 -20.44
C HIS A 221 -1.44 3.31 -19.01
N GLU A 222 -2.38 3.68 -18.16
CA GLU A 222 -2.12 4.01 -16.77
C GLU A 222 -1.67 2.78 -15.99
N GLN A 223 -0.92 3.01 -14.88
CA GLN A 223 -0.35 1.95 -14.07
C GLN A 223 -0.34 2.30 -12.58
N VAL A 224 -0.47 1.30 -11.74
CA VAL A 224 -0.11 1.34 -10.32
C VAL A 224 1.13 0.48 -10.14
N ARG A 225 2.17 1.02 -9.48
CA ARG A 225 3.47 0.38 -9.30
C ARG A 225 3.88 0.40 -7.83
N TRP A 226 4.31 -0.72 -7.29
CA TRP A 226 4.74 -0.88 -5.89
C TRP A 226 6.24 -0.96 -5.77
N TYR A 227 6.77 -0.31 -4.74
CA TYR A 227 8.21 -0.19 -4.50
C TYR A 227 8.56 -0.49 -3.05
N LEU A 228 9.60 -1.29 -2.84
CA LEU A 228 10.26 -1.48 -1.56
C LEU A 228 11.68 -0.90 -1.64
N ASN A 229 12.01 0.05 -0.77
CA ASN A 229 13.31 0.75 -0.75
C ASN A 229 13.71 1.33 -2.13
N GLY A 230 12.75 1.86 -2.86
CA GLY A 230 12.94 2.44 -4.19
C GLY A 230 13.06 1.43 -5.34
N HIS A 231 12.96 0.15 -5.08
CA HIS A 231 12.97 -0.92 -6.09
C HIS A 231 11.54 -1.36 -6.40
N GLU A 232 11.12 -1.22 -7.65
CA GLU A 232 9.83 -1.73 -8.12
C GLU A 232 9.82 -3.26 -8.02
N PHE A 233 8.76 -3.80 -7.38
CA PHE A 233 8.59 -5.25 -7.28
C PHE A 233 7.29 -5.76 -7.86
N TYR A 234 6.32 -4.87 -8.14
CA TYR A 234 5.03 -5.23 -8.73
C TYR A 234 4.41 -4.06 -9.48
N SER A 235 3.56 -4.39 -10.47
CA SER A 235 2.74 -3.40 -11.17
C SER A 235 1.45 -4.01 -11.73
N VAL A 236 0.42 -3.17 -11.80
CA VAL A 236 -0.87 -3.47 -12.43
C VAL A 236 -1.17 -2.37 -13.44
N SER A 237 -1.57 -2.75 -14.66
CA SER A 237 -1.93 -1.81 -15.72
C SER A 237 -3.45 -1.65 -15.86
N GLU A 238 -3.88 -0.49 -16.31
CA GLU A 238 -5.27 -0.22 -16.68
C GLU A 238 -5.83 -1.28 -17.65
N SER A 239 -5.03 -1.69 -18.64
CA SER A 239 -5.43 -2.69 -19.63
C SER A 239 -5.77 -4.07 -19.02
N ARG A 240 -5.17 -4.41 -17.87
CA ARG A 240 -5.46 -5.65 -17.14
C ARG A 240 -6.79 -5.61 -16.42
N VAL A 241 -7.18 -4.44 -15.94
CA VAL A 241 -8.37 -4.19 -15.12
C VAL A 241 -9.57 -3.80 -16.00
N GLY A 242 -9.32 -3.02 -17.05
CA GLY A 242 -10.32 -2.39 -17.90
C GLY A 242 -10.74 -1.01 -17.39
N ALA A 243 -10.92 -0.07 -18.34
CA ALA A 243 -11.09 1.36 -18.07
C ALA A 243 -12.22 1.68 -17.07
N ALA A 244 -13.36 0.98 -17.13
CA ALA A 244 -14.51 1.27 -16.25
C ALA A 244 -14.24 0.99 -14.77
N ALA A 245 -13.54 -0.12 -14.45
CA ALA A 245 -13.17 -0.45 -13.08
C ALA A 245 -11.95 0.37 -12.63
N TRP A 246 -11.02 0.64 -13.55
CA TRP A 246 -9.85 1.49 -13.30
C TRP A 246 -10.26 2.91 -12.88
N THR A 247 -11.11 3.57 -13.66
CA THR A 247 -11.58 4.92 -13.38
C THR A 247 -12.22 5.06 -11.99
N LYS A 248 -12.93 4.04 -11.53
CA LYS A 248 -13.56 4.05 -10.20
C LYS A 248 -12.61 3.65 -9.09
N GLY A 249 -11.76 2.67 -9.34
CA GLY A 249 -10.94 2.03 -8.32
C GLY A 249 -9.54 2.62 -8.18
N VAL A 250 -9.03 3.35 -9.19
CA VAL A 250 -7.67 3.89 -9.18
C VAL A 250 -7.67 5.40 -9.39
N ASP A 251 -8.48 5.89 -10.34
CA ASP A 251 -8.48 7.31 -10.71
C ASP A 251 -9.24 8.20 -9.75
N ASP A 252 -9.94 7.66 -8.78
CA ASP A 252 -10.66 8.44 -7.78
C ASP A 252 -9.75 8.76 -6.57
N GLY A 253 -10.28 9.47 -5.59
CA GLY A 253 -9.54 9.85 -4.40
C GLY A 253 -9.59 8.77 -3.33
N HIS A 254 -8.45 8.56 -2.66
CA HIS A 254 -8.30 7.56 -1.62
C HIS A 254 -7.82 8.18 -0.30
N SER A 255 -8.31 7.66 0.83
CA SER A 255 -7.71 7.86 2.14
C SER A 255 -6.43 7.04 2.26
N ILE A 256 -5.54 7.41 3.17
CA ILE A 256 -4.38 6.61 3.57
C ILE A 256 -4.66 6.03 4.95
N LEU A 257 -4.35 4.76 5.14
CA LEU A 257 -4.56 4.03 6.37
C LEU A 257 -3.27 3.39 6.89
N LEU A 258 -3.19 3.30 8.21
CA LEU A 258 -2.14 2.61 8.95
C LEU A 258 -2.78 1.82 10.08
N ASP A 259 -2.50 0.53 10.15
CA ASP A 259 -3.00 -0.34 11.23
C ASP A 259 -2.14 -1.58 11.43
N VAL A 260 -2.40 -2.30 12.51
CA VAL A 260 -1.93 -3.66 12.70
C VAL A 260 -3.14 -4.49 13.12
N ALA A 261 -3.64 -5.32 12.20
CA ALA A 261 -4.68 -6.29 12.52
C ALA A 261 -4.12 -7.52 13.23
N VAL A 262 -4.99 -8.31 13.86
CA VAL A 262 -4.63 -9.54 14.58
C VAL A 262 -5.57 -10.67 14.18
N GLY A 263 -5.01 -11.76 13.68
CA GLY A 263 -5.78 -12.87 13.12
C GLY A 263 -6.44 -12.48 11.81
N GLY A 264 -7.48 -13.23 11.44
CA GLY A 264 -8.23 -12.95 10.22
C GLY A 264 -7.80 -13.76 9.01
N ALA A 265 -8.42 -13.46 7.88
CA ALA A 265 -8.37 -14.31 6.69
C ALA A 265 -6.96 -14.49 6.12
N PHE A 266 -6.14 -13.45 6.10
CA PHE A 266 -4.83 -13.53 5.48
C PHE A 266 -3.82 -14.30 6.35
N PRO A 267 -3.60 -13.97 7.64
CA PRO A 267 -2.74 -14.78 8.50
C PRO A 267 -3.20 -16.24 8.58
N ASP A 268 -4.49 -16.49 8.79
CA ASP A 268 -5.05 -17.84 8.90
C ASP A 268 -4.83 -18.66 7.63
N THR A 269 -4.95 -18.03 6.46
CA THR A 269 -4.67 -18.68 5.16
C THR A 269 -3.19 -18.96 4.98
N GLN A 270 -2.32 -18.03 5.37
CA GLN A 270 -0.87 -18.16 5.21
C GLN A 270 -0.29 -19.26 6.09
N CYS A 271 -0.65 -19.30 7.37
CA CYS A 271 -0.20 -20.36 8.29
C CYS A 271 -0.97 -21.67 8.13
N ARG A 272 -2.13 -21.66 7.47
CA ARG A 272 -3.11 -22.77 7.44
C ARG A 272 -3.54 -23.19 8.86
N CYS A 273 -3.71 -22.22 9.70
CA CYS A 273 -4.07 -22.39 11.11
C CYS A 273 -5.05 -21.30 11.52
N SER A 274 -5.49 -21.29 12.78
CA SER A 274 -6.31 -20.22 13.35
C SER A 274 -5.43 -19.32 14.22
N THR A 275 -5.41 -18.03 13.93
CA THR A 275 -4.57 -17.07 14.64
C THR A 275 -5.41 -16.02 15.39
N PRO A 276 -4.85 -15.35 16.42
CA PRO A 276 -3.58 -15.65 17.07
C PRO A 276 -3.66 -16.97 17.86
N THR A 277 -2.51 -17.52 18.24
CA THR A 277 -2.40 -18.68 19.12
C THR A 277 -2.11 -18.26 20.55
N ASN A 278 -2.10 -19.23 21.48
CA ASN A 278 -1.69 -18.98 22.87
C ASN A 278 -0.19 -18.63 23.02
N GLN A 279 0.60 -18.81 21.96
CA GLN A 279 2.01 -18.45 21.92
C GLN A 279 2.24 -17.08 21.27
N THR A 280 1.23 -16.48 20.64
CA THR A 280 1.38 -15.18 19.99
C THR A 280 1.74 -14.11 21.00
N SER A 281 2.87 -13.45 20.79
CA SER A 281 3.39 -12.43 21.68
C SER A 281 2.56 -11.15 21.60
N SER A 282 2.38 -10.50 22.75
CA SER A 282 1.85 -9.15 22.86
C SER A 282 2.96 -8.10 22.64
N GLN A 283 2.57 -6.82 22.47
CA GLN A 283 3.44 -5.65 22.39
C GLN A 283 4.24 -5.53 21.08
N GLY A 284 3.84 -6.24 20.01
CA GLY A 284 4.38 -5.99 18.68
C GLY A 284 3.99 -4.59 18.22
N THR A 285 4.99 -3.84 17.79
CA THR A 285 4.82 -2.42 17.43
C THR A 285 5.23 -2.19 15.99
N MET A 286 4.31 -1.65 15.20
CA MET A 286 4.63 -1.00 13.93
C MET A 286 5.05 0.43 14.23
N VAL A 287 6.25 0.81 13.80
CA VAL A 287 6.80 2.16 14.01
C VAL A 287 6.84 2.89 12.67
N VAL A 288 6.19 4.05 12.59
CA VAL A 288 6.09 4.85 11.37
C VAL A 288 6.79 6.20 11.55
N ARG A 289 7.82 6.45 10.74
CA ARG A 289 8.61 7.69 10.81
C ARG A 289 7.95 8.84 10.06
N TYR A 290 7.38 8.57 8.91
CA TYR A 290 6.63 9.54 8.13
C TYR A 290 5.68 8.85 7.16
N VAL A 291 4.67 9.60 6.75
CA VAL A 291 3.88 9.34 5.54
C VAL A 291 3.95 10.60 4.68
N SER A 292 4.21 10.44 3.39
CA SER A 292 4.33 11.57 2.45
C SER A 292 3.66 11.28 1.12
N VAL A 293 3.10 12.33 0.52
CA VAL A 293 2.49 12.28 -0.81
C VAL A 293 3.18 13.30 -1.71
N TYR A 294 3.58 12.84 -2.87
CA TYR A 294 4.21 13.64 -3.92
C TYR A 294 3.40 13.56 -5.21
N THR A 295 3.44 14.62 -6.01
CA THR A 295 2.90 14.63 -7.38
C THR A 295 3.93 15.21 -8.33
N ASN A 296 3.82 14.89 -9.62
CA ASN A 296 4.59 15.53 -10.68
C ASN A 296 3.70 15.95 -11.85
#